data_b4a9d96398d555f963d023baadaaf45d
#
_entry.id   b4a9d96398d555f963d023baadaaf45d
#
_cell.length_a   1.000
_cell.length_b   1.000
_cell.length_c   1.000
_cell.angle_alpha   90.00
_cell.angle_beta   90.00
_cell.angle_gamma   90.00
#
_symmetry.space_group_name_H-M   'P 1'
#
loop_
_entity.id
_entity.type
_entity.pdbx_description
1 polymer ?
#
loop_
_entity_poly.entity_id
_entity_poly.type
_entity_poly.pdbx_seq_one_letter_code
_entity_poly.pdbx_strand_id
1 'polypeptide(L)'
;MPAQDVLVIGLGYVGLPLAVRAARAGFRVTGFDTSAEIAAGLNAGRSHVDDVPATEVGAARTRGFRAACDEAEIGPQDVIVICVPTPLSQADGPDLGAVRAAAEAAGRLLRPGTLVSLESTTYPGTTDEVVRPLLEKTSGLTAGSTSRWCSPRSGSTRATRCTAW
;
A
#
# COMPACT_ATOMS: atom_id res chain seq x y z
N MET A 1 17.52 5.05 14.43
CA MET A 1 17.01 5.64 13.20
C MET A 1 15.63 6.23 13.48
N PRO A 2 15.25 7.41 12.95
CA PRO A 2 13.88 7.89 13.08
C PRO A 2 12.92 6.85 12.49
N ALA A 3 11.73 6.73 13.06
CA ALA A 3 10.71 5.84 12.53
C ALA A 3 10.31 6.31 11.12
N GLN A 4 10.32 5.42 10.14
CA GLN A 4 9.89 5.72 8.77
C GLN A 4 8.36 5.77 8.70
N ASP A 5 7.86 6.66 7.85
CA ASP A 5 6.43 6.81 7.56
C ASP A 5 6.03 5.86 6.42
N VAL A 6 5.09 4.98 6.70
CA VAL A 6 4.62 3.97 5.75
C VAL A 6 3.14 4.17 5.46
N LEU A 7 2.79 4.30 4.20
CA LEU A 7 1.41 4.30 3.71
C LEU A 7 1.08 2.91 3.15
N VAL A 8 -0.03 2.35 3.58
CA VAL A 8 -0.61 1.13 3.00
C VAL A 8 -1.94 1.49 2.35
N ILE A 9 -2.02 1.39 1.02
CA ILE A 9 -3.24 1.67 0.25
C ILE A 9 -4.02 0.38 0.02
N GLY A 10 -5.26 0.34 0.51
CA GLY A 10 -6.11 -0.85 0.58
C GLY A 10 -5.90 -1.60 1.89
N LEU A 11 -6.92 -1.61 2.74
CA LEU A 11 -6.88 -2.21 4.08
C LEU A 11 -7.69 -3.52 4.16
N GLY A 12 -7.72 -4.27 3.06
CA GLY A 12 -8.33 -5.60 3.00
C GLY A 12 -7.44 -6.70 3.60
N TYR A 13 -7.67 -7.94 3.17
CA TYR A 13 -7.02 -9.17 3.67
C TYR A 13 -5.48 -9.21 3.52
N VAL A 14 -4.89 -8.38 2.67
CA VAL A 14 -3.43 -8.26 2.52
C VAL A 14 -2.92 -7.01 3.23
N GLY A 15 -3.57 -5.85 3.00
CA GLY A 15 -3.07 -4.57 3.47
C GLY A 15 -3.19 -4.38 4.98
N LEU A 16 -4.31 -4.79 5.60
CA LEU A 16 -4.45 -4.64 7.06
C LEU A 16 -3.44 -5.47 7.85
N PRO A 17 -3.24 -6.78 7.57
CA PRO A 17 -2.18 -7.56 8.22
C PRO A 17 -0.79 -6.94 8.05
N LEU A 18 -0.48 -6.44 6.84
CA LEU A 18 0.79 -5.77 6.56
C LEU A 18 0.96 -4.49 7.40
N ALA A 19 -0.07 -3.64 7.44
CA ALA A 19 -0.08 -2.40 8.21
C ALA A 19 0.13 -2.65 9.71
N VAL A 20 -0.57 -3.64 10.27
CA VAL A 20 -0.43 -4.05 11.68
C VAL A 20 0.99 -4.55 11.96
N ARG A 21 1.56 -5.39 11.08
CA ARG A 21 2.92 -5.89 11.26
C ARG A 21 3.97 -4.79 11.14
N ALA A 22 3.81 -3.85 10.22
CA ALA A 22 4.70 -2.71 10.08
C ALA A 22 4.67 -1.82 11.35
N ALA A 23 3.48 -1.53 11.89
CA ALA A 23 3.35 -0.80 13.15
C ALA A 23 4.02 -1.53 14.34
N ARG A 24 3.88 -2.85 14.41
CA ARG A 24 4.56 -3.69 15.41
C ARG A 24 6.09 -3.68 15.26
N ALA A 25 6.58 -3.51 14.04
CA ALA A 25 8.02 -3.38 13.75
C ALA A 25 8.58 -1.98 14.05
N GLY A 26 7.72 -1.02 14.46
CA GLY A 26 8.14 0.32 14.88
C GLY A 26 8.04 1.40 13.79
N PHE A 27 7.39 1.11 12.66
CA PHE A 27 7.08 2.11 11.65
C PHE A 27 5.85 2.94 12.05
N ARG A 28 5.80 4.21 11.66
CA ARG A 28 4.57 5.01 11.71
C ARG A 28 3.73 4.66 10.49
N VAL A 29 2.56 4.07 10.70
CA VAL A 29 1.77 3.51 9.60
C VAL A 29 0.47 4.28 9.44
N THR A 30 0.24 4.81 8.24
CA THR A 30 -1.07 5.27 7.79
C THR A 30 -1.65 4.21 6.85
N GLY A 31 -2.81 3.67 7.18
CA GLY A 31 -3.59 2.87 6.25
C GLY A 31 -4.59 3.77 5.52
N PHE A 32 -4.70 3.65 4.20
CA PHE A 32 -5.67 4.37 3.39
C PHE A 32 -6.67 3.40 2.76
N ASP A 33 -7.94 3.65 2.96
CA ASP A 33 -9.03 2.89 2.33
C ASP A 33 -10.14 3.86 1.90
N THR A 34 -10.76 3.61 0.75
CA THR A 34 -11.85 4.43 0.23
C THR A 34 -13.13 4.31 1.07
N SER A 35 -13.24 3.28 1.90
CA SER A 35 -14.36 3.08 2.81
C SER A 35 -14.15 3.83 4.13
N ALA A 36 -14.95 4.89 4.33
CA ALA A 36 -14.98 5.62 5.59
C ALA A 36 -15.38 4.72 6.78
N GLU A 37 -16.21 3.70 6.55
CA GLU A 37 -16.63 2.76 7.58
C GLU A 37 -15.44 1.90 8.06
N ILE A 38 -14.63 1.41 7.11
CA ILE A 38 -13.40 0.65 7.42
C ILE A 38 -12.44 1.53 8.21
N ALA A 39 -12.17 2.74 7.74
CA ALA A 39 -11.25 3.66 8.41
C ALA A 39 -11.72 4.00 9.83
N ALA A 40 -13.00 4.34 10.00
CA ALA A 40 -13.59 4.63 11.33
C ALA A 40 -13.58 3.40 12.25
N GLY A 41 -13.87 2.21 11.70
CA GLY A 41 -13.83 0.95 12.45
C GLY A 41 -12.43 0.65 13.00
N LEU A 42 -11.41 0.74 12.15
CA LEU A 42 -10.02 0.51 12.53
C LEU A 42 -9.52 1.55 13.54
N ASN A 43 -9.89 2.83 13.37
CA ASN A 43 -9.58 3.89 14.33
C ASN A 43 -10.31 3.72 15.67
N ALA A 44 -11.44 2.99 15.70
CA ALA A 44 -12.11 2.57 16.91
C ALA A 44 -11.56 1.25 17.51
N GLY A 45 -10.53 0.66 16.90
CA GLY A 45 -9.93 -0.61 17.34
C GLY A 45 -10.70 -1.85 16.90
N ARG A 46 -11.65 -1.74 15.96
CA ARG A 46 -12.38 -2.87 15.39
C ARG A 46 -11.67 -3.37 14.13
N SER A 47 -11.69 -4.67 13.92
CA SER A 47 -11.23 -5.30 12.69
C SER A 47 -12.41 -5.75 11.83
N HIS A 48 -12.24 -5.69 10.52
CA HIS A 48 -13.15 -6.26 9.52
C HIS A 48 -12.50 -7.44 8.78
N VAL A 49 -11.28 -7.81 9.17
CA VAL A 49 -10.51 -8.92 8.62
C VAL A 49 -10.36 -9.99 9.69
N ASP A 50 -10.86 -11.19 9.43
CA ASP A 50 -10.92 -12.29 10.42
C ASP A 50 -9.52 -12.69 10.91
N ASP A 51 -8.51 -12.64 10.03
CA ASP A 51 -7.12 -12.99 10.35
C ASP A 51 -6.39 -11.94 11.20
N VAL A 52 -7.03 -10.79 11.46
CA VAL A 52 -6.46 -9.71 12.28
C VAL A 52 -7.40 -9.43 13.44
N PRO A 53 -7.16 -9.98 14.63
CA PRO A 53 -7.99 -9.71 15.80
C PRO A 53 -8.01 -8.22 16.19
N ALA A 54 -9.14 -7.76 16.76
CA ALA A 54 -9.29 -6.39 17.25
C ALA A 54 -8.20 -5.99 18.27
N THR A 55 -7.71 -6.95 19.06
CA THR A 55 -6.58 -6.76 19.99
C THR A 55 -5.29 -6.38 19.27
N GLU A 56 -5.03 -6.92 18.07
CA GLU A 56 -3.86 -6.58 17.27
C GLU A 56 -4.01 -5.19 16.64
N VAL A 57 -5.21 -4.84 16.16
CA VAL A 57 -5.51 -3.47 15.69
C VAL A 57 -5.31 -2.47 16.82
N GLY A 58 -5.83 -2.75 18.01
CA GLY A 58 -5.64 -1.92 19.21
C GLY A 58 -4.15 -1.72 19.55
N ALA A 59 -3.37 -2.79 19.54
CA ALA A 59 -1.93 -2.75 19.79
C ALA A 59 -1.16 -1.99 18.71
N ALA A 60 -1.57 -2.08 17.43
CA ALA A 60 -0.97 -1.31 16.35
C ALA A 60 -1.25 0.19 16.50
N ARG A 61 -2.47 0.55 16.89
CA ARG A 61 -2.85 1.95 17.15
C ARG A 61 -2.01 2.61 18.25
N THR A 62 -1.75 1.91 19.34
CA THR A 62 -0.87 2.44 20.40
C THR A 62 0.56 2.64 19.94
N ARG A 63 0.95 2.07 18.79
CA ARG A 63 2.27 2.18 18.15
C ARG A 63 2.28 3.13 16.95
N GLY A 64 1.20 3.91 16.74
CA GLY A 64 1.15 4.93 15.70
C GLY A 64 0.46 4.50 14.40
N PHE A 65 -0.24 3.35 14.37
CA PHE A 65 -1.14 3.03 13.26
C PHE A 65 -2.39 3.91 13.31
N ARG A 66 -2.77 4.47 12.18
CA ARG A 66 -4.04 5.16 11.96
C ARG A 66 -4.59 4.82 10.58
N ALA A 67 -5.90 4.84 10.42
CA ALA A 67 -6.57 4.68 9.14
C ALA A 67 -7.16 6.03 8.68
N ALA A 68 -7.08 6.29 7.38
CA ALA A 68 -7.63 7.47 6.71
C ALA A 68 -8.50 7.04 5.53
N CYS A 69 -9.51 7.84 5.20
CA CYS A 69 -10.33 7.67 3.99
C CYS A 69 -10.26 8.90 3.07
N ASP A 70 -9.57 9.95 3.47
CA ASP A 70 -9.29 11.14 2.67
C ASP A 70 -7.76 11.28 2.49
N GLU A 71 -7.33 11.50 1.25
CA GLU A 71 -5.92 11.74 0.93
C GLU A 71 -5.38 13.00 1.62
N ALA A 72 -6.21 14.00 1.88
CA ALA A 72 -5.83 15.23 2.57
C ALA A 72 -5.35 14.99 4.01
N GLU A 73 -5.73 13.86 4.62
CA GLU A 73 -5.28 13.46 5.95
C GLU A 73 -3.89 12.81 5.93
N ILE A 74 -3.37 12.47 4.74
CA ILE A 74 -2.12 11.71 4.58
C ILE A 74 -0.97 12.69 4.43
N GLY A 75 -0.10 12.70 5.42
CA GLY A 75 1.15 13.44 5.36
C GLY A 75 2.18 12.78 4.43
N PRO A 76 3.38 13.33 4.39
CA PRO A 76 4.50 12.81 3.63
C PRO A 76 4.89 11.39 4.02
N GLN A 77 5.23 10.51 3.05
CA GLN A 77 5.55 9.10 3.26
C GLN A 77 6.94 8.72 2.74
N ASP A 78 7.64 7.84 3.46
CA ASP A 78 8.91 7.26 3.02
C ASP A 78 8.68 6.01 2.16
N VAL A 79 7.62 5.26 2.48
CA VAL A 79 7.24 4.04 1.78
C VAL A 79 5.75 4.04 1.49
N ILE A 80 5.35 3.69 0.27
CA ILE A 80 3.96 3.48 -0.13
C ILE A 80 3.80 2.05 -0.61
N VAL A 81 2.87 1.32 -0.01
CA VAL A 81 2.55 -0.07 -0.38
C VAL A 81 1.11 -0.14 -0.92
N ILE A 82 0.96 -0.63 -2.14
CA ILE A 82 -0.36 -0.77 -2.80
C ILE A 82 -0.82 -2.21 -2.64
N CYS A 83 -1.94 -2.39 -1.90
CA CYS A 83 -2.54 -3.70 -1.54
C CYS A 83 -4.02 -3.77 -1.94
N VAL A 84 -4.39 -3.19 -3.08
CA VAL A 84 -5.79 -3.16 -3.54
C VAL A 84 -6.20 -4.46 -4.22
N PRO A 85 -7.51 -4.82 -4.23
CA PRO A 85 -7.99 -6.01 -4.89
C PRO A 85 -7.84 -5.92 -6.41
N THR A 86 -7.63 -7.08 -7.06
CA THR A 86 -7.54 -7.26 -8.51
C THR A 86 -8.47 -8.40 -8.94
N PRO A 87 -9.79 -8.18 -8.92
CA PRO A 87 -10.74 -9.21 -9.31
C PRO A 87 -10.55 -9.60 -10.78
N LEU A 88 -10.97 -10.81 -11.13
CA LEU A 88 -11.02 -11.22 -12.54
C LEU A 88 -12.15 -10.46 -13.25
N SER A 89 -11.84 -9.84 -14.38
CA SER A 89 -12.86 -9.25 -15.25
C SER A 89 -13.58 -10.34 -16.06
N GLN A 90 -14.81 -10.07 -16.49
CA GLN A 90 -15.56 -11.01 -17.35
C GLN A 90 -14.97 -11.11 -18.79
N ALA A 91 -14.03 -10.26 -19.16
CA ALA A 91 -13.37 -10.20 -20.46
C ALA A 91 -11.87 -10.43 -20.35
N ASP A 92 -11.47 -11.69 -20.03
CA ASP A 92 -10.09 -12.19 -20.12
C ASP A 92 -8.99 -11.33 -19.46
N GLY A 93 -8.96 -11.30 -18.13
CA GLY A 93 -7.81 -10.77 -17.39
C GLY A 93 -8.16 -10.11 -16.05
N PRO A 94 -7.16 -9.72 -15.25
CA PRO A 94 -7.40 -9.01 -14.01
C PRO A 94 -7.91 -7.58 -14.26
N ASP A 95 -8.92 -7.16 -13.50
CA ASP A 95 -9.36 -5.77 -13.49
C ASP A 95 -8.33 -4.94 -12.71
N LEU A 96 -7.68 -4.02 -13.42
CA LEU A 96 -6.69 -3.11 -12.86
C LEU A 96 -7.25 -1.76 -12.45
N GLY A 97 -8.57 -1.56 -12.44
CA GLY A 97 -9.20 -0.29 -12.08
C GLY A 97 -8.75 0.21 -10.71
N ALA A 98 -8.82 -0.64 -9.70
CA ALA A 98 -8.35 -0.31 -8.35
C ALA A 98 -6.84 -0.04 -8.28
N VAL A 99 -6.02 -0.79 -9.03
CA VAL A 99 -4.57 -0.56 -9.11
C VAL A 99 -4.25 0.80 -9.72
N ARG A 100 -4.95 1.18 -10.79
CA ARG A 100 -4.79 2.49 -11.43
C ARG A 100 -5.16 3.64 -10.49
N ALA A 101 -6.32 3.56 -9.84
CA ALA A 101 -6.77 4.55 -8.86
C ALA A 101 -5.78 4.67 -7.68
N ALA A 102 -5.28 3.55 -7.15
CA ALA A 102 -4.29 3.53 -6.10
C ALA A 102 -2.94 4.12 -6.54
N ALA A 103 -2.51 3.85 -7.78
CA ALA A 103 -1.29 4.44 -8.34
C ALA A 103 -1.42 5.96 -8.53
N GLU A 104 -2.59 6.46 -8.96
CA GLU A 104 -2.84 7.89 -9.06
C GLU A 104 -2.84 8.57 -7.69
N ALA A 105 -3.49 7.97 -6.68
CA ALA A 105 -3.47 8.45 -5.30
C ALA A 105 -2.03 8.47 -4.75
N ALA A 106 -1.29 7.37 -4.93
CA ALA A 106 0.11 7.29 -4.54
C ALA A 106 0.97 8.38 -5.21
N GLY A 107 0.75 8.62 -6.51
CA GLY A 107 1.48 9.64 -7.28
C GLY A 107 1.29 11.06 -6.73
N ARG A 108 0.09 11.40 -6.25
CA ARG A 108 -0.18 12.71 -5.61
C ARG A 108 0.56 12.89 -4.28
N LEU A 109 0.87 11.78 -3.60
CA LEU A 109 1.54 11.75 -2.31
C LEU A 109 3.06 11.51 -2.42
N LEU A 110 3.54 11.25 -3.64
CA LEU A 110 4.90 10.84 -3.92
C LEU A 110 5.88 12.00 -3.77
N ARG A 111 7.05 11.71 -3.20
CA ARG A 111 8.15 12.68 -3.05
C ARG A 111 9.48 12.04 -3.46
N PRO A 112 10.50 12.85 -3.76
CA PRO A 112 11.85 12.31 -3.98
C PRO A 112 12.32 11.47 -2.79
N GLY A 113 12.77 10.25 -3.07
CA GLY A 113 13.21 9.29 -2.05
C GLY A 113 12.11 8.32 -1.55
N THR A 114 10.85 8.50 -1.93
CA THR A 114 9.77 7.57 -1.58
C THR A 114 9.94 6.23 -2.30
N LEU A 115 9.82 5.13 -1.57
CA LEU A 115 9.78 3.79 -2.12
C LEU A 115 8.32 3.38 -2.38
N VAL A 116 8.01 2.88 -3.58
CA VAL A 116 6.68 2.35 -3.90
C VAL A 116 6.77 0.85 -4.15
N SER A 117 5.88 0.07 -3.51
CA SER A 117 5.74 -1.37 -3.71
C SER A 117 4.31 -1.74 -4.11
N LEU A 118 4.16 -2.60 -5.10
CA LEU A 118 2.89 -3.18 -5.51
C LEU A 118 2.81 -4.62 -4.98
N GLU A 119 1.89 -4.86 -4.05
CA GLU A 119 1.65 -6.19 -3.44
C GLU A 119 0.37 -6.86 -3.98
N SER A 120 -0.38 -6.16 -4.83
CA SER A 120 -1.56 -6.73 -5.49
C SER A 120 -1.17 -7.83 -6.47
N THR A 121 -2.00 -8.90 -6.55
CA THR A 121 -1.79 -9.98 -7.51
C THR A 121 -2.13 -9.49 -8.92
N THR A 122 -1.12 -9.38 -9.79
CA THR A 122 -1.26 -8.87 -11.15
C THR A 122 -0.41 -9.72 -12.12
N TYR A 123 -0.48 -9.42 -13.41
CA TYR A 123 0.38 -10.07 -14.41
C TYR A 123 1.81 -9.48 -14.38
N PRO A 124 2.81 -10.24 -14.85
CA PRO A 124 4.17 -9.75 -14.98
C PRO A 124 4.22 -8.50 -15.89
N GLY A 125 4.91 -7.45 -15.44
CA GLY A 125 5.01 -6.18 -16.18
C GLY A 125 4.08 -5.07 -15.67
N THR A 126 3.01 -5.37 -14.93
CA THR A 126 2.05 -4.37 -14.44
C THR A 126 2.73 -3.18 -13.75
N THR A 127 3.76 -3.40 -12.97
CA THR A 127 4.48 -2.32 -12.28
C THR A 127 5.13 -1.36 -13.28
N ASP A 128 5.78 -1.85 -14.32
CA ASP A 128 6.49 -1.02 -15.29
C ASP A 128 5.55 -0.43 -16.35
N GLU A 129 4.52 -1.17 -16.75
CA GLU A 129 3.64 -0.81 -17.86
C GLU A 129 2.44 0.04 -17.43
N VAL A 130 1.98 -0.13 -16.19
CA VAL A 130 0.77 0.54 -15.68
C VAL A 130 1.08 1.44 -14.50
N VAL A 131 1.69 0.92 -13.42
CA VAL A 131 1.84 1.68 -12.16
C VAL A 131 2.86 2.79 -12.34
N ARG A 132 4.04 2.49 -12.84
CA ARG A 132 5.11 3.48 -13.04
C ARG A 132 4.70 4.67 -13.90
N PRO A 133 4.12 4.51 -15.11
CA PRO A 133 3.70 5.64 -15.92
C PRO A 133 2.65 6.53 -15.23
N LEU A 134 1.74 5.94 -14.44
CA LEU A 134 0.74 6.70 -13.68
C LEU A 134 1.39 7.49 -12.54
N LEU A 135 2.32 6.88 -11.80
CA LEU A 135 3.07 7.56 -10.74
C LEU A 135 3.88 8.74 -11.31
N GLU A 136 4.61 8.54 -12.41
CA GLU A 136 5.40 9.58 -13.08
C GLU A 136 4.51 10.73 -13.58
N LYS A 137 3.40 10.39 -14.26
CA LYS A 137 2.45 11.37 -14.77
C LYS A 137 1.82 12.21 -13.66
N THR A 138 1.47 11.58 -12.54
CA THR A 138 0.72 12.24 -11.46
C THR A 138 1.64 13.04 -10.54
N SER A 139 2.84 12.53 -10.27
CA SER A 139 3.82 13.19 -9.38
C SER A 139 4.68 14.23 -10.09
N GLY A 140 4.87 14.11 -11.41
CA GLY A 140 5.88 14.87 -12.16
C GLY A 140 7.32 14.41 -11.89
N LEU A 141 7.51 13.36 -11.10
CA LEU A 141 8.82 12.76 -10.81
C LEU A 141 9.13 11.64 -11.81
N THR A 142 10.40 11.31 -11.96
CA THR A 142 10.85 10.18 -12.76
C THR A 142 11.45 9.12 -11.85
N ALA A 143 11.07 7.87 -12.06
CA ALA A 143 11.61 6.76 -11.28
C ALA A 143 13.13 6.70 -11.40
N GLY A 144 13.83 6.65 -10.28
CA GLY A 144 15.28 6.48 -10.23
C GLY A 144 15.71 5.14 -10.85
N SER A 145 16.93 5.10 -11.41
CA SER A 145 17.50 3.89 -12.05
C SER A 145 17.82 2.74 -11.08
N THR A 146 17.51 2.89 -9.80
CA THR A 146 17.79 1.89 -8.76
C THR A 146 16.53 1.09 -8.43
N SER A 147 16.05 0.31 -9.36
CA SER A 147 15.09 -0.75 -9.04
C SER A 147 15.83 -1.84 -8.26
N ARG A 148 15.71 -1.84 -6.94
CA ARG A 148 16.13 -2.99 -6.13
C ARG A 148 15.09 -4.09 -6.26
N TRP A 149 15.48 -5.19 -6.85
CA TRP A 149 14.72 -6.43 -6.84
C TRP A 149 14.71 -6.98 -5.42
N CYS A 150 13.58 -6.93 -4.73
CA CYS A 150 13.35 -7.81 -3.59
C CYS A 150 12.79 -9.12 -4.13
N SER A 151 13.67 -10.09 -4.40
CA SER A 151 13.26 -11.47 -4.65
C SER A 151 13.01 -12.14 -3.31
N PRO A 152 11.80 -12.66 -3.02
CA PRO A 152 11.63 -13.52 -1.87
C PRO A 152 12.47 -14.79 -2.11
N ARG A 153 13.38 -15.08 -1.21
CA ARG A 153 14.06 -16.37 -1.20
C ARG A 153 13.00 -17.45 -0.94
N SER A 154 12.98 -18.44 -1.83
CA SER A 154 12.23 -19.69 -1.77
C SER A 154 10.72 -19.66 -2.04
N GLY A 155 10.32 -20.10 -3.21
CA GLY A 155 9.12 -20.92 -3.43
C GLY A 155 7.78 -20.21 -3.63
N SER A 156 7.71 -18.89 -3.64
CA SER A 156 6.47 -18.16 -3.92
C SER A 156 6.55 -17.41 -5.24
N THR A 157 5.58 -17.62 -6.10
CA THR A 157 5.43 -17.03 -7.45
C THR A 157 5.08 -15.52 -7.44
N ARG A 158 5.27 -14.81 -6.33
CA ARG A 158 5.00 -13.37 -6.24
C ARG A 158 6.29 -12.58 -6.44
N ALA A 159 6.43 -11.98 -7.59
CA ALA A 159 7.50 -11.01 -7.84
C ALA A 159 7.03 -9.64 -7.34
N THR A 160 7.52 -9.23 -6.17
CA THR A 160 7.34 -7.86 -5.65
C THR A 160 8.40 -6.98 -6.29
N ARG A 161 8.00 -5.96 -7.04
CA ARG A 161 8.90 -4.93 -7.54
C ARG A 161 8.81 -3.71 -6.65
N CYS A 162 9.93 -3.31 -6.07
CA CYS A 162 10.08 -2.04 -5.38
C CYS A 162 10.74 -1.03 -6.30
N THR A 163 10.14 0.13 -6.49
CA THR A 163 10.71 1.23 -7.28
C THR A 163 10.95 2.41 -6.35
N ALA A 164 12.19 2.92 -6.32
CA ALA A 164 12.53 4.16 -5.60
C ALA A 164 12.38 5.36 -6.54
N TRP A 165 11.91 6.48 -6.01
CA TRP A 165 11.59 7.73 -6.73
C TRP A 165 12.48 8.88 -6.30
#